data_887bf113626097c38ced9018106fae7c
#
_entry.id   887bf113626097c38ced9018106fae7c
#
_cell.length_a   1.000
_cell.length_b   1.000
_cell.length_c   1.000
_cell.angle_alpha   90.00
_cell.angle_beta   90.00
_cell.angle_gamma   90.00
#
_symmetry.space_group_name_H-M   'P 1'
#
loop_
_entity.id
_entity.type
_entity.pdbx_description
1 polymer ?
#
loop_
_entity_poly.entity_id
_entity_poly.type
_entity_poly.pdbx_seq_one_letter_code
_entity_poly.pdbx_strand_id
1 'polypeptide(L)'
;NPIEIAALSSAQLLNDFDNFVFSSKFVAIYFEEFEGEVIKTVTLDDHYIENHKDIIATELYVKAGDKRREIGSSNRIGHVIKTSNDYNELISGREKTLNSCIEVLYE
;
A
#
# COMPACT_ATOMS: atom_id res chain seq x y z
N ASN A 1 11.10 0.03 -8.87
CA ASN A 1 10.38 1.19 -8.38
C ASN A 1 9.14 0.74 -7.58
N PRO A 2 9.08 1.06 -6.29
CA PRO A 2 7.98 0.61 -5.45
C PRO A 2 6.67 1.38 -5.63
N ILE A 3 6.65 2.39 -6.47
CA ILE A 3 5.45 3.19 -6.73
C ILE A 3 4.96 2.92 -8.14
N GLU A 4 3.69 2.53 -8.24
CA GLU A 4 2.99 2.44 -9.50
C GLU A 4 1.88 3.48 -9.49
N ILE A 5 1.91 4.41 -10.44
CA ILE A 5 0.93 5.48 -10.55
C ILE A 5 0.32 5.42 -11.94
N ALA A 6 -0.99 5.40 -11.99
CA ALA A 6 -1.71 5.32 -13.24
C ALA A 6 -2.96 6.18 -13.21
N ALA A 7 -3.32 6.69 -14.39
CA ALA A 7 -4.64 7.25 -14.60
C ALA A 7 -5.55 6.07 -14.96
N LEU A 8 -6.46 5.72 -14.10
CA LEU A 8 -7.33 4.58 -14.30
C LEU A 8 -8.68 5.01 -14.81
N SER A 9 -9.26 4.21 -15.72
CA SER A 9 -10.62 4.45 -16.17
C SER A 9 -11.60 4.03 -15.07
N SER A 10 -12.76 4.68 -15.04
CA SER A 10 -13.80 4.30 -14.11
C SER A 10 -14.25 2.84 -14.29
N ALA A 11 -14.20 2.33 -15.51
CA ALA A 11 -14.58 0.95 -15.78
C ALA A 11 -13.64 -0.08 -15.13
N GLN A 12 -12.37 0.28 -14.96
CA GLN A 12 -11.40 -0.61 -14.33
C GLN A 12 -11.60 -0.70 -12.81
N LEU A 13 -12.09 0.35 -12.19
CA LEU A 13 -12.18 0.46 -10.74
C LEU A 13 -13.59 0.31 -10.20
N LEU A 14 -14.60 0.36 -11.06
CA LEU A 14 -15.99 0.45 -10.65
C LEU A 14 -16.43 -0.69 -9.72
N ASN A 15 -15.91 -1.89 -9.93
CA ASN A 15 -16.29 -3.05 -9.12
C ASN A 15 -15.53 -3.16 -7.80
N ASP A 16 -14.38 -2.47 -7.69
CA ASP A 16 -13.48 -2.62 -6.56
C ASP A 16 -13.51 -1.43 -5.61
N PHE A 17 -13.86 -0.27 -6.12
CA PHE A 17 -13.79 0.98 -5.38
C PHE A 17 -15.06 1.78 -5.55
N ASP A 18 -15.37 2.59 -4.56
CA ASP A 18 -16.56 3.42 -4.55
C ASP A 18 -16.40 4.73 -5.36
N ASN A 19 -17.40 5.58 -5.27
CA ASN A 19 -17.41 6.84 -5.99
C ASN A 19 -16.27 7.80 -5.61
N PHE A 20 -15.64 7.59 -4.47
CA PHE A 20 -14.52 8.42 -4.04
C PHE A 20 -13.37 8.35 -5.04
N VAL A 21 -13.11 7.17 -5.61
CA VAL A 21 -12.05 6.96 -6.59
C VAL A 21 -12.28 7.82 -7.84
N PHE A 22 -13.53 7.95 -8.26
CA PHE A 22 -13.85 8.70 -9.46
C PHE A 22 -13.67 10.22 -9.32
N SER A 23 -13.65 10.72 -8.09
CA SER A 23 -13.41 12.13 -7.84
C SER A 23 -11.92 12.45 -7.80
N SER A 24 -11.06 11.44 -7.76
CA SER A 24 -9.62 11.60 -7.68
C SER A 24 -8.97 11.45 -9.05
N LYS A 25 -7.93 12.26 -9.30
CA LYS A 25 -7.24 12.30 -10.58
C LYS A 25 -6.21 11.19 -10.73
N PHE A 26 -5.53 10.84 -9.64
CA PHE A 26 -4.45 9.85 -9.65
C PHE A 26 -4.64 8.80 -8.57
N VAL A 27 -4.14 7.60 -8.85
CA VAL A 27 -4.13 6.49 -7.92
C VAL A 27 -2.70 5.94 -7.85
N ALA A 28 -2.21 5.72 -6.65
CA ALA A 28 -0.91 5.12 -6.44
C ALA A 28 -1.04 3.80 -5.69
N ILE A 29 -0.23 2.83 -6.08
CA ILE A 29 -0.08 1.59 -5.35
C ILE A 29 1.30 1.62 -4.70
N TYR A 30 1.35 1.60 -3.37
CA TYR A 30 2.59 1.58 -2.62
C TYR A 30 2.83 0.18 -2.11
N PHE A 31 4.01 -0.37 -2.40
CA PHE A 31 4.39 -1.69 -1.90
C PHE A 31 5.35 -1.57 -0.73
N GLU A 32 5.04 -2.28 0.34
CA GLU A 32 5.97 -2.46 1.46
C GLU A 32 6.82 -3.68 1.17
N GLU A 33 8.14 -3.53 1.26
CA GLU A 33 9.09 -4.59 0.95
C GLU A 33 9.82 -5.07 2.21
N PHE A 34 10.34 -6.31 2.15
CA PHE A 34 11.15 -6.85 3.24
C PHE A 34 12.42 -6.01 3.44
N GLU A 35 12.67 -5.62 4.68
CA GLU A 35 13.91 -4.95 5.08
C GLU A 35 14.75 -5.87 5.98
N GLY A 36 14.15 -6.89 6.58
CA GLY A 36 14.82 -7.89 7.40
C GLY A 36 14.70 -9.28 6.78
N GLU A 37 15.02 -10.29 7.55
CA GLU A 37 15.04 -11.68 7.07
C GLU A 37 13.79 -12.46 7.44
N VAL A 38 13.33 -12.30 8.68
CA VAL A 38 12.19 -13.05 9.22
C VAL A 38 11.25 -12.08 9.91
N ILE A 39 9.98 -12.17 9.60
CA ILE A 39 8.95 -11.31 10.20
C ILE A 39 8.61 -11.83 11.59
N LYS A 40 8.76 -10.97 12.58
CA LYS A 40 8.31 -11.23 13.94
C LYS A 40 6.82 -10.92 14.07
N THR A 41 6.42 -9.72 13.66
CA THR A 41 5.02 -9.32 13.62
C THR A 41 4.78 -8.42 12.41
N VAL A 42 3.56 -8.48 11.87
CA VAL A 42 3.11 -7.59 10.82
C VAL A 42 1.64 -7.31 11.04
N THR A 43 1.29 -6.01 11.06
CA THR A 43 -0.09 -5.59 11.31
C THR A 43 -0.45 -4.38 10.46
N LEU A 44 -1.75 -4.23 10.21
CA LEU A 44 -2.30 -3.01 9.63
C LEU A 44 -2.84 -2.11 10.74
N ASP A 45 -2.59 -0.82 10.62
CA ASP A 45 -3.17 0.16 11.54
C ASP A 45 -4.57 0.54 11.04
N ASP A 46 -5.56 -0.22 11.46
CA ASP A 46 -6.94 -0.02 11.01
C ASP A 46 -7.49 1.34 11.42
N HIS A 47 -7.08 1.86 12.56
CA HIS A 47 -7.52 3.17 13.02
C HIS A 47 -7.05 4.27 12.08
N TYR A 48 -5.78 4.23 11.69
CA TYR A 48 -5.24 5.18 10.74
C TYR A 48 -5.94 5.08 9.39
N ILE A 49 -6.10 3.84 8.90
CA ILE A 49 -6.73 3.57 7.61
C ILE A 49 -8.17 4.09 7.57
N GLU A 50 -8.93 3.82 8.62
CA GLU A 50 -10.33 4.26 8.69
C GLU A 50 -10.48 5.78 8.73
N ASN A 51 -9.49 6.48 9.29
CA ASN A 51 -9.51 7.94 9.41
C ASN A 51 -8.93 8.67 8.19
N HIS A 52 -8.44 7.94 7.20
CA HIS A 52 -7.86 8.51 5.98
C HIS A 52 -8.55 7.92 4.75
N LYS A 53 -9.60 8.60 4.31
CA LYS A 53 -10.44 8.12 3.21
C LYS A 53 -9.76 8.09 1.85
N ASP A 54 -8.63 8.77 1.70
CA ASP A 54 -7.81 8.70 0.51
C ASP A 54 -7.05 7.37 0.39
N ILE A 55 -7.02 6.58 1.47
CA ILE A 55 -6.54 5.21 1.44
C ILE A 55 -7.73 4.32 1.11
N ILE A 56 -7.73 3.75 -0.09
CA ILE A 56 -8.90 3.03 -0.61
C ILE A 56 -8.79 1.51 -0.52
N ALA A 57 -7.59 0.99 -0.35
CA ALA A 57 -7.39 -0.44 -0.17
C ALA A 57 -6.05 -0.73 0.49
N THR A 58 -5.99 -1.79 1.26
CA THR A 58 -4.76 -2.29 1.87
C THR A 58 -4.79 -3.81 1.88
N GLU A 59 -3.62 -4.43 1.76
CA GLU A 59 -3.52 -5.89 1.85
C GLU A 59 -2.15 -6.29 2.36
N LEU A 60 -2.12 -7.32 3.21
CA LEU A 60 -0.89 -7.96 3.66
C LEU A 60 -0.77 -9.32 2.97
N TYR A 61 0.43 -9.64 2.47
CA TYR A 61 0.71 -10.90 1.77
C TYR A 61 1.38 -11.92 2.67
N VAL A 62 1.87 -11.48 3.81
CA VAL A 62 2.71 -12.28 4.71
C VAL A 62 2.17 -12.25 6.13
N LYS A 63 2.72 -13.11 6.97
CA LYS A 63 2.35 -13.22 8.38
C LYS A 63 3.60 -13.40 9.23
N ALA A 64 3.44 -13.38 10.54
CA ALA A 64 4.52 -13.64 11.47
C ALA A 64 5.17 -14.99 11.17
N GLY A 65 6.49 -15.02 11.16
CA GLY A 65 7.27 -16.22 10.85
C GLY A 65 7.68 -16.35 9.39
N ASP A 66 7.09 -15.58 8.49
CA ASP A 66 7.45 -15.63 7.08
C ASP A 66 8.87 -15.10 6.87
N LYS A 67 9.58 -15.73 5.93
CA LYS A 67 10.97 -15.40 5.63
C LYS A 67 11.11 -14.71 4.29
N ARG A 68 12.10 -13.84 4.21
CA ARG A 68 12.50 -13.23 2.95
C ARG A 68 12.99 -14.31 1.99
N ARG A 69 12.57 -14.22 0.75
CA ARG A 69 13.02 -15.15 -0.31
C ARG A 69 14.35 -14.67 -0.86
N GLU A 70 15.26 -15.61 -1.13
CA GLU A 70 16.56 -15.29 -1.68
C GLU A 70 16.49 -14.89 -3.15
N ILE A 71 15.57 -15.49 -3.88
CA ILE A 71 15.46 -15.32 -5.34
C ILE A 71 14.03 -14.94 -5.68
N GLY A 72 13.89 -13.96 -6.55
CA GLY A 72 12.60 -13.59 -7.11
C GLY A 72 12.16 -12.18 -6.75
N SER A 73 11.14 -11.75 -7.45
CA SER A 73 10.59 -10.41 -7.36
C SER A 73 9.55 -10.24 -6.26
N SER A 74 9.33 -11.27 -5.44
CA SER A 74 8.19 -11.31 -4.52
C SER A 74 8.57 -11.10 -3.06
N ASN A 75 9.47 -10.16 -2.77
CA ASN A 75 9.78 -9.79 -1.40
C ASN A 75 8.91 -8.63 -0.92
N ARG A 76 7.64 -8.67 -1.29
CA ARG A 76 6.67 -7.66 -0.87
C ARG A 76 5.87 -8.16 0.32
N ILE A 77 5.75 -7.29 1.31
CA ILE A 77 4.99 -7.57 2.53
C ILE A 77 3.51 -7.28 2.32
N GLY A 78 3.21 -6.26 1.54
CA GLY A 78 1.85 -5.87 1.29
C GLY A 78 1.77 -4.61 0.45
N HIS A 79 0.57 -4.08 0.30
CA HIS A 79 0.38 -2.85 -0.43
C HIS A 79 -0.66 -1.94 0.21
N VAL A 80 -0.57 -0.66 -0.15
CA VAL A 80 -1.56 0.37 0.17
C VAL A 80 -1.89 1.10 -1.11
N ILE A 81 -3.17 1.24 -1.41
CA ILE A 81 -3.64 2.01 -2.56
C ILE A 81 -4.19 3.35 -2.07
N LYS A 82 -3.64 4.43 -2.58
CA LYS A 82 -4.00 5.79 -2.19
C LYS A 82 -4.37 6.63 -3.41
N THR A 83 -5.33 7.53 -3.22
CA THR A 83 -5.74 8.47 -4.26
C THR A 83 -5.35 9.90 -3.90
N SER A 84 -5.14 10.74 -4.91
CA SER A 84 -4.94 12.17 -4.73
C SER A 84 -5.19 12.90 -6.04
N ASN A 85 -5.51 14.18 -5.95
CA ASN A 85 -5.56 15.07 -7.10
C ASN A 85 -4.20 15.69 -7.40
N ASP A 86 -3.22 15.47 -6.55
CA ASP A 86 -1.87 15.99 -6.68
C ASP A 86 -0.88 14.84 -6.88
N TYR A 87 -0.32 14.76 -8.09
CA TYR A 87 0.65 13.74 -8.45
C TYR A 87 1.89 13.77 -7.53
N ASN A 88 2.40 14.99 -7.25
CA ASN A 88 3.59 15.14 -6.41
C ASN A 88 3.35 14.69 -4.98
N GLU A 89 2.14 14.88 -4.46
CA GLU A 89 1.76 14.40 -3.15
C GLU A 89 1.85 12.87 -3.07
N LEU A 90 1.37 12.18 -4.11
CA LEU A 90 1.46 10.72 -4.17
C LEU A 90 2.92 10.25 -4.22
N ILE A 91 3.76 10.90 -5.01
CA ILE A 91 5.16 10.54 -5.10
C ILE A 91 5.88 10.73 -3.76
N SER A 92 5.69 11.88 -3.12
CA SER A 92 6.42 12.21 -1.89
C SER A 92 5.83 11.54 -0.65
N GLY A 93 4.59 11.11 -0.67
CA GLY A 93 3.89 10.56 0.49
C GLY A 93 4.05 9.07 0.71
N ARG A 94 4.81 8.38 -0.12
CA ARG A 94 4.92 6.93 -0.07
C ARG A 94 5.38 6.39 1.29
N GLU A 95 6.52 6.85 1.78
CA GLU A 95 7.08 6.33 3.03
C GLU A 95 6.19 6.63 4.23
N LYS A 96 5.70 7.84 4.31
CA LYS A 96 4.81 8.23 5.40
C LYS A 96 3.55 7.38 5.41
N THR A 97 2.95 7.16 4.25
CA THR A 97 1.73 6.38 4.13
C THR A 97 1.97 4.92 4.52
N LEU A 98 3.02 4.31 3.98
CA LEU A 98 3.35 2.92 4.32
C LEU A 98 3.64 2.74 5.80
N ASN A 99 4.45 3.63 6.38
CA ASN A 99 4.80 3.55 7.79
C ASN A 99 3.61 3.79 8.72
N SER A 100 2.62 4.54 8.25
CA SER A 100 1.40 4.78 9.02
C SER A 100 0.39 3.65 8.94
N CYS A 101 0.38 2.92 7.81
CA CYS A 101 -0.60 1.86 7.57
C CYS A 101 -0.10 0.48 7.97
N ILE A 102 1.18 0.21 7.81
CA ILE A 102 1.75 -1.13 8.03
C ILE A 102 2.86 -1.04 9.06
N GLU A 103 2.74 -1.87 10.09
CA GLU A 103 3.79 -2.01 11.11
C GLU A 103 4.42 -3.38 10.96
N VAL A 104 5.74 -3.41 10.76
CA VAL A 104 6.50 -4.65 10.60
C VAL A 104 7.64 -4.65 11.61
N LEU A 105 7.74 -5.74 12.36
CA LEU A 105 8.88 -6.00 13.23
C LEU A 105 9.57 -7.26 12.75
N TYR A 106 10.89 -7.25 12.76
CA TYR A 106 11.72 -8.37 12.34
C TYR A 106 12.38 -9.05 13.54
N GLU A 107 12.63 -10.33 13.38
CA GLU A 107 13.38 -11.08 14.40
C GLU A 107 14.87 -10.77 14.36
#